data_50dfe74706fd016d5a608a7c792f959f
#
_entry.id   50dfe74706fd016d5a608a7c792f959f
#
_cell.length_a   1.000
_cell.length_b   1.000
_cell.length_c   1.000
_cell.angle_alpha   90.00
_cell.angle_beta   90.00
_cell.angle_gamma   90.00
#
_symmetry.space_group_name_H-M   'P 1'
#
loop_
_entity.id
_entity.type
_entity.pdbx_description
1 polymer ?
#
loop_
_entity_poly.entity_id
_entity_poly.type
_entity_poly.pdbx_seq_one_letter_code
_entity_poly.pdbx_strand_id
1 'polypeptide(L)'
;KVHKSPISRIRTRYVDIRNIEGNHDDLRARGYVKGKQKSQTGNFKLVRRTTDPQTIYVKSALHRDDIIDITDFDYVQYLYNIDKMQLNEELAMAIMLGDFRQDNDADKIFPEHIRPIWTDDELYTMHYDFDVEDARTRLQGSETGSFFGDNYVYAEGLIEQCLYAREKFKGSGTPDFYMTPHMLNVMLLSRDRNGR
;
A
#
# COMPACT_ATOMS: atom_id res chain seq x y z
N LYS A 1 -2.08 6.10 8.45
CA LYS A 1 -3.16 6.91 9.08
C LYS A 1 -4.29 7.09 8.09
N VAL A 2 -5.48 6.56 8.39
CA VAL A 2 -6.69 6.80 7.58
C VAL A 2 -7.31 8.11 8.04
N HIS A 3 -7.46 9.06 7.12
CA HIS A 3 -8.12 10.33 7.39
C HIS A 3 -9.61 10.23 7.05
N LYS A 4 -10.46 10.54 8.00
CA LYS A 4 -11.89 10.65 7.76
C LYS A 4 -12.21 12.03 7.18
N SER A 5 -12.96 12.06 6.07
CA SER A 5 -13.42 13.29 5.43
C SER A 5 -14.95 13.38 5.57
N PRO A 6 -15.50 14.55 5.90
CA PRO A 6 -16.95 14.76 5.90
C PRO A 6 -17.53 14.86 4.48
N ILE A 7 -16.68 14.92 3.45
CA ILE A 7 -17.08 15.10 2.06
C ILE A 7 -17.10 13.74 1.37
N SER A 8 -18.26 13.34 0.86
CA SER A 8 -18.47 12.03 0.23
C SER A 8 -17.85 11.93 -1.18
N ARG A 9 -17.75 13.02 -1.91
CA ARG A 9 -17.15 13.05 -3.26
C ARG A 9 -16.09 14.11 -3.37
N ILE A 10 -14.89 13.67 -3.67
CA ILE A 10 -13.73 14.53 -3.91
C ILE A 10 -13.24 14.30 -5.33
N ARG A 11 -13.09 15.37 -6.09
CA ARG A 11 -12.44 15.35 -7.40
C ARG A 11 -11.07 15.99 -7.26
N THR A 12 -10.06 15.21 -7.49
CA THR A 12 -8.68 15.70 -7.52
C THR A 12 -8.16 15.65 -8.94
N ARG A 13 -7.36 16.63 -9.31
CA ARG A 13 -6.65 16.68 -10.58
C ARG A 13 -5.17 16.81 -10.28
N TYR A 14 -4.39 15.92 -10.86
CA TYR A 14 -2.94 15.93 -10.73
C TYR A 14 -2.33 16.12 -12.10
N VAL A 15 -1.25 16.86 -12.16
CA VAL A 15 -0.43 16.97 -13.36
C VAL A 15 0.72 16.01 -13.19
N ASP A 16 0.84 15.04 -14.08
CA ASP A 16 2.01 14.18 -14.12
C ASP A 16 3.18 14.95 -14.75
N ILE A 17 3.97 15.57 -13.88
CA ILE A 17 5.16 16.34 -14.27
C ILE A 17 6.31 15.39 -14.67
N ARG A 18 6.30 14.15 -14.18
CA ARG A 18 7.36 13.19 -14.44
C ARG A 18 7.18 12.45 -15.76
N ASN A 19 5.96 12.49 -16.32
CA ASN A 19 5.59 11.78 -17.54
C ASN A 19 6.01 10.30 -17.48
N ILE A 20 5.46 9.57 -16.50
CA ILE A 20 5.85 8.20 -16.18
C ILE A 20 5.75 7.28 -17.41
N GLU A 21 4.77 7.52 -18.29
CA GLU A 21 4.55 6.75 -19.51
C GLU A 21 5.34 7.26 -20.74
N GLY A 22 6.04 8.38 -20.61
CA GLY A 22 6.73 9.04 -21.72
C GLY A 22 8.19 9.34 -21.44
N ASN A 23 8.84 9.91 -22.45
CA ASN A 23 10.24 10.32 -22.32
C ASN A 23 10.34 11.58 -21.44
N HIS A 24 10.94 11.44 -20.26
CA HIS A 24 11.15 12.52 -19.30
C HIS A 24 11.90 13.72 -19.92
N ASP A 25 12.76 13.50 -20.90
CA ASP A 25 13.54 14.55 -21.57
C ASP A 25 12.66 15.49 -22.39
N ASP A 26 11.50 15.05 -22.84
CA ASP A 26 10.57 15.89 -23.61
C ASP A 26 9.95 17.02 -22.80
N LEU A 27 9.90 16.88 -21.47
CA LEU A 27 9.38 17.89 -20.55
C LEU A 27 10.41 18.90 -20.04
N ARG A 28 11.71 18.67 -20.34
CA ARG A 28 12.77 19.55 -19.88
C ARG A 28 12.76 20.88 -20.63
N ALA A 29 13.06 21.96 -19.92
CA ALA A 29 13.31 23.25 -20.52
C ALA A 29 14.51 23.19 -21.49
N ARG A 30 14.37 23.81 -22.64
CA ARG A 30 15.36 23.79 -23.71
C ARG A 30 15.99 25.16 -23.90
N GLY A 31 17.27 25.21 -24.17
CA GLY A 31 17.98 26.42 -24.57
C GLY A 31 17.50 26.93 -25.93
N TYR A 32 17.41 28.23 -26.09
CA TYR A 32 17.02 28.86 -27.34
C TYR A 32 18.24 29.37 -28.11
N VAL A 33 18.32 28.98 -29.39
CA VAL A 33 19.30 29.53 -30.33
C VAL A 33 18.61 30.55 -31.21
N LYS A 34 19.15 31.80 -31.23
CA LYS A 34 18.60 32.89 -32.02
C LYS A 34 18.49 32.50 -33.51
N GLY A 35 17.29 32.72 -34.06
CA GLY A 35 17.02 32.41 -35.46
C GLY A 35 16.50 31.00 -35.76
N LYS A 36 16.37 30.12 -34.75
CA LYS A 36 15.73 28.81 -34.89
C LYS A 36 14.31 28.82 -34.39
N GLN A 37 13.45 28.01 -35.00
CA GLN A 37 12.10 27.80 -34.53
C GLN A 37 12.13 27.07 -33.16
N LYS A 38 11.32 27.55 -32.21
CA LYS A 38 11.17 26.89 -30.93
C LYS A 38 10.39 25.58 -31.12
N SER A 39 10.95 24.47 -30.67
CA SER A 39 10.24 23.20 -30.63
C SER A 39 9.30 23.15 -29.41
N GLN A 40 8.14 22.53 -29.59
CA GLN A 40 7.22 22.29 -28.49
C GLN A 40 7.83 21.30 -27.50
N THR A 41 7.78 21.62 -26.21
CA THR A 41 8.02 20.65 -25.14
C THR A 41 6.79 19.75 -25.02
N GLY A 42 6.98 18.52 -24.60
CA GLY A 42 5.91 17.52 -24.48
C GLY A 42 4.70 18.01 -23.66
N ASN A 43 3.58 17.36 -23.85
CA ASN A 43 2.34 17.71 -23.15
C ASN A 43 2.30 17.11 -21.74
N PHE A 44 1.82 17.88 -20.78
CA PHE A 44 1.53 17.37 -19.46
C PHE A 44 0.30 16.45 -19.50
N LYS A 45 0.38 15.30 -18.86
CA LYS A 45 -0.77 14.42 -18.64
C LYS A 45 -1.54 14.91 -17.42
N LEU A 46 -2.80 15.28 -17.62
CA LEU A 46 -3.70 15.63 -16.52
C LEU A 46 -4.44 14.37 -16.06
N VAL A 47 -4.05 13.85 -14.91
CA VAL A 47 -4.72 12.71 -14.29
C VAL A 47 -5.85 13.19 -13.40
N ARG A 48 -7.05 12.67 -13.65
CA ARG A 48 -8.25 12.97 -12.87
C ARG A 48 -8.59 11.79 -11.97
N ARG A 49 -8.74 12.05 -10.68
CA ARG A 49 -9.22 11.07 -9.72
C ARG A 49 -10.53 11.55 -9.09
N THR A 50 -11.52 10.69 -9.06
CA THR A 50 -12.81 10.95 -8.41
C THR A 50 -13.05 9.84 -7.42
N THR A 51 -13.41 10.17 -6.19
CA THR A 51 -13.89 9.21 -5.21
C THR A 51 -15.39 9.05 -5.38
N ASP A 52 -15.86 7.80 -5.40
CA ASP A 52 -17.28 7.46 -5.40
C ASP A 52 -17.55 6.57 -4.18
N PRO A 53 -18.22 7.10 -3.14
CA PRO A 53 -18.35 6.37 -1.88
C PRO A 53 -19.33 5.20 -2.01
N GLN A 54 -19.01 4.10 -1.34
CA GLN A 54 -19.87 2.94 -1.17
C GLN A 54 -20.19 2.77 0.32
N THR A 55 -21.39 2.33 0.65
CA THR A 55 -21.74 1.97 2.01
C THR A 55 -21.27 0.55 2.30
N ILE A 56 -20.48 0.39 3.33
CA ILE A 56 -20.03 -0.91 3.83
C ILE A 56 -20.78 -1.18 5.12
N TYR A 57 -21.30 -2.39 5.27
CA TYR A 57 -22.08 -2.76 6.44
C TYR A 57 -21.74 -4.17 6.91
N VAL A 58 -21.94 -4.39 8.22
CA VAL A 58 -22.00 -5.70 8.84
C VAL A 58 -23.38 -5.81 9.49
N LYS A 59 -24.01 -6.95 9.34
CA LYS A 59 -25.34 -7.20 9.90
C LYS A 59 -25.34 -8.52 10.65
N SER A 60 -25.57 -8.44 11.95
CA SER A 60 -25.79 -9.59 12.82
C SER A 60 -27.27 -9.76 13.14
N ALA A 61 -27.72 -10.99 13.26
CA ALA A 61 -29.08 -11.33 13.68
C ALA A 61 -29.02 -12.11 14.99
N LEU A 62 -29.89 -11.73 15.91
CA LEU A 62 -30.05 -12.36 17.21
C LEU A 62 -31.41 -13.02 17.31
N HIS A 63 -31.46 -14.20 17.88
CA HIS A 63 -32.69 -14.78 18.31
C HIS A 63 -33.13 -14.16 19.64
N ARG A 64 -34.43 -13.89 19.75
CA ARG A 64 -35.00 -13.26 20.95
C ARG A 64 -34.78 -14.09 22.22
N ASP A 65 -34.80 -15.40 22.06
CA ASP A 65 -34.67 -16.34 23.17
C ASP A 65 -33.25 -16.30 23.76
N ASP A 66 -32.22 -16.14 22.89
CA ASP A 66 -30.84 -16.00 23.34
C ASP A 66 -30.60 -14.75 24.17
N ILE A 67 -31.37 -13.68 23.92
CA ILE A 67 -31.26 -12.42 24.68
C ILE A 67 -31.89 -12.56 26.07
N ILE A 68 -32.95 -13.37 26.17
CA ILE A 68 -33.69 -13.54 27.46
C ILE A 68 -32.92 -14.43 28.43
N ASP A 69 -32.17 -15.41 27.89
CA ASP A 69 -31.43 -16.39 28.69
C ASP A 69 -30.10 -15.85 29.24
N ILE A 70 -29.58 -14.75 28.66
CA ILE A 70 -28.31 -14.16 29.08
C ILE A 70 -28.60 -12.98 30.04
N THR A 71 -28.55 -13.23 31.32
CA THR A 71 -28.84 -12.21 32.35
C THR A 71 -27.60 -11.45 32.85
N ASP A 72 -26.41 -12.03 32.72
CA ASP A 72 -25.18 -11.50 33.35
C ASP A 72 -24.22 -10.79 32.37
N PHE A 73 -24.60 -10.70 31.11
CA PHE A 73 -23.69 -10.21 30.07
C PHE A 73 -24.41 -9.26 29.11
N ASP A 74 -23.86 -8.10 28.86
CA ASP A 74 -24.40 -7.19 27.85
C ASP A 74 -24.04 -7.72 26.42
N TYR A 75 -24.87 -8.65 25.98
CA TYR A 75 -24.73 -9.36 24.73
C TYR A 75 -24.82 -8.41 23.53
N VAL A 76 -25.63 -7.38 23.61
CA VAL A 76 -25.75 -6.36 22.56
C VAL A 76 -24.43 -5.59 22.38
N GLN A 77 -23.83 -5.19 23.50
CA GLN A 77 -22.55 -4.49 23.49
C GLN A 77 -21.43 -5.40 22.98
N TYR A 78 -21.45 -6.69 23.32
CA TYR A 78 -20.49 -7.67 22.83
C TYR A 78 -20.58 -7.84 21.32
N LEU A 79 -21.79 -8.04 20.76
CA LEU A 79 -22.01 -8.13 19.33
C LEU A 79 -21.59 -6.85 18.60
N TYR A 80 -21.94 -5.71 19.13
CA TYR A 80 -21.49 -4.44 18.55
C TYR A 80 -19.97 -4.36 18.45
N ASN A 81 -19.25 -4.83 19.45
CA ASN A 81 -17.79 -4.84 19.42
C ASN A 81 -17.24 -5.82 18.40
N ILE A 82 -17.87 -7.00 18.25
CA ILE A 82 -17.50 -7.99 17.22
C ILE A 82 -17.76 -7.43 15.82
N ASP A 83 -18.95 -6.91 15.56
CA ASP A 83 -19.31 -6.33 14.27
C ASP A 83 -18.39 -5.18 13.89
N LYS A 84 -18.04 -4.35 14.87
CA LYS A 84 -17.06 -3.27 14.67
C LYS A 84 -15.67 -3.78 14.34
N MET A 85 -15.23 -4.86 14.96
CA MET A 85 -13.94 -5.48 14.67
C MET A 85 -13.94 -6.05 13.26
N GLN A 86 -14.96 -6.80 12.87
CA GLN A 86 -15.12 -7.35 11.52
C GLN A 86 -15.16 -6.25 10.45
N LEU A 87 -15.91 -5.18 10.70
CA LEU A 87 -15.96 -4.03 9.80
C LEU A 87 -14.59 -3.38 9.62
N ASN A 88 -13.82 -3.23 10.70
CA ASN A 88 -12.48 -2.65 10.63
C ASN A 88 -11.49 -3.56 9.89
N GLU A 89 -11.58 -4.88 10.04
CA GLU A 89 -10.75 -5.85 9.35
C GLU A 89 -11.04 -5.84 7.84
N GLU A 90 -12.30 -5.90 7.43
CA GLU A 90 -12.70 -5.79 6.02
C GLU A 90 -12.26 -4.46 5.41
N LEU A 91 -12.44 -3.37 6.14
CA LEU A 91 -12.01 -2.05 5.68
C LEU A 91 -10.49 -1.97 5.51
N ALA A 92 -9.73 -2.53 6.44
CA ALA A 92 -8.28 -2.57 6.36
C ALA A 92 -7.82 -3.40 5.16
N MET A 93 -8.45 -4.57 4.93
CA MET A 93 -8.16 -5.42 3.79
C MET A 93 -8.49 -4.73 2.48
N ALA A 94 -9.68 -4.13 2.35
CA ALA A 94 -10.10 -3.40 1.16
C ALA A 94 -9.18 -2.21 0.84
N ILE A 95 -8.67 -1.50 1.84
CA ILE A 95 -7.75 -0.37 1.66
C ILE A 95 -6.35 -0.85 1.25
N MET A 96 -5.84 -1.93 1.83
CA MET A 96 -4.46 -2.36 1.59
C MET A 96 -4.33 -3.21 0.33
N LEU A 97 -5.13 -4.25 0.20
CA LEU A 97 -4.99 -5.29 -0.82
C LEU A 97 -6.17 -5.34 -1.79
N GLY A 98 -7.34 -4.91 -1.36
CA GLY A 98 -8.59 -5.01 -2.09
C GLY A 98 -9.50 -6.11 -1.57
N ASP A 99 -10.72 -6.15 -2.07
CA ASP A 99 -11.69 -7.20 -1.80
C ASP A 99 -11.48 -8.34 -2.79
N PHE A 100 -11.13 -9.51 -2.29
CA PHE A 100 -10.87 -10.71 -3.09
C PHE A 100 -12.13 -11.44 -3.56
N ARG A 101 -13.33 -10.92 -3.29
CA ARG A 101 -14.58 -11.47 -3.81
C ARG A 101 -14.61 -11.39 -5.34
N GLN A 102 -15.37 -12.30 -5.96
CA GLN A 102 -15.50 -12.31 -7.42
C GLN A 102 -16.23 -11.07 -7.95
N ASP A 103 -15.94 -10.66 -9.19
CA ASP A 103 -16.51 -9.43 -9.76
C ASP A 103 -18.03 -9.46 -9.94
N ASN A 104 -18.63 -10.65 -9.98
CA ASN A 104 -20.08 -10.86 -10.05
C ASN A 104 -20.77 -10.91 -8.68
N ASP A 105 -20.02 -10.76 -7.59
CA ASP A 105 -20.58 -10.75 -6.24
C ASP A 105 -21.20 -9.37 -5.95
N ALA A 106 -22.48 -9.37 -5.57
CA ALA A 106 -23.22 -8.14 -5.25
C ALA A 106 -22.69 -7.43 -4.01
N ASP A 107 -22.05 -8.19 -3.11
CA ASP A 107 -21.49 -7.68 -1.85
C ASP A 107 -20.02 -7.25 -1.97
N LYS A 108 -19.46 -7.27 -3.19
CA LYS A 108 -18.09 -6.85 -3.44
C LYS A 108 -17.88 -5.37 -3.16
N ILE A 109 -16.77 -5.07 -2.49
CA ILE A 109 -16.26 -3.71 -2.35
C ILE A 109 -15.43 -3.41 -3.61
N PHE A 110 -16.00 -2.66 -4.54
CA PHE A 110 -15.34 -2.38 -5.81
C PHE A 110 -14.16 -1.41 -5.66
N PRO A 111 -13.07 -1.62 -6.41
CA PRO A 111 -11.89 -0.74 -6.41
C PRO A 111 -12.20 0.70 -6.84
N GLU A 112 -13.33 0.93 -7.52
CA GLU A 112 -13.79 2.26 -7.91
C GLU A 112 -14.21 3.10 -6.69
N HIS A 113 -14.69 2.43 -5.64
CA HIS A 113 -15.15 3.05 -4.40
C HIS A 113 -14.04 3.14 -3.35
N ILE A 114 -13.36 2.02 -3.10
CA ILE A 114 -12.17 1.97 -2.25
C ILE A 114 -11.02 1.40 -3.08
N ARG A 115 -10.07 2.25 -3.44
CA ARG A 115 -8.91 1.81 -4.21
C ARG A 115 -7.88 1.19 -3.29
N PRO A 116 -7.51 -0.08 -3.55
CA PRO A 116 -6.47 -0.72 -2.79
C PRO A 116 -5.12 -0.05 -3.06
N ILE A 117 -4.31 0.10 -2.02
CA ILE A 117 -2.96 0.66 -2.14
C ILE A 117 -2.11 -0.22 -3.06
N TRP A 118 -2.27 -1.54 -2.97
CA TRP A 118 -1.52 -2.51 -3.76
C TRP A 118 -1.75 -2.43 -5.28
N THR A 119 -2.94 -2.07 -5.72
CA THR A 119 -3.31 -2.02 -7.15
C THR A 119 -3.43 -0.60 -7.68
N ASP A 120 -3.05 0.40 -6.88
CA ASP A 120 -3.14 1.80 -7.29
C ASP A 120 -2.06 2.16 -8.31
N ASP A 121 -2.29 3.23 -9.05
CA ASP A 121 -1.40 3.76 -10.08
C ASP A 121 -0.04 4.17 -9.48
N GLU A 122 1.04 3.95 -10.21
CA GLU A 122 2.43 4.31 -9.81
C GLU A 122 2.62 5.80 -9.47
N LEU A 123 1.70 6.66 -9.92
CA LEU A 123 1.70 8.07 -9.54
C LEU A 123 1.45 8.27 -8.04
N TYR A 124 0.66 7.37 -7.44
CA TYR A 124 0.26 7.45 -6.02
C TYR A 124 0.98 6.44 -5.15
N THR A 125 1.28 5.27 -5.69
CA THR A 125 1.86 4.15 -4.96
C THR A 125 3.03 3.59 -5.74
N MET A 126 4.21 3.53 -5.14
CA MET A 126 5.38 2.91 -5.75
C MET A 126 5.47 1.47 -5.27
N HIS A 127 5.56 0.54 -6.23
CA HIS A 127 5.75 -0.88 -5.96
C HIS A 127 7.21 -1.24 -6.14
N TYR A 128 7.71 -2.06 -5.23
CA TYR A 128 9.04 -2.64 -5.30
C TYR A 128 8.92 -4.13 -5.03
N ASP A 129 9.35 -4.91 -5.98
CA ASP A 129 9.44 -6.35 -5.82
C ASP A 129 10.74 -6.70 -5.10
N PHE A 130 10.62 -7.50 -4.07
CA PHE A 130 11.76 -8.05 -3.35
C PHE A 130 12.03 -9.46 -3.84
N ASP A 131 13.13 -9.62 -4.59
CA ASP A 131 13.60 -10.93 -5.03
C ASP A 131 14.60 -11.50 -4.01
N VAL A 132 14.16 -12.55 -3.33
CA VAL A 132 14.96 -13.27 -2.32
C VAL A 132 16.14 -13.99 -2.96
N GLU A 133 15.94 -14.58 -4.14
CA GLU A 133 17.01 -15.33 -4.82
C GLU A 133 18.10 -14.39 -5.35
N ASP A 134 17.71 -13.19 -5.83
CA ASP A 134 18.68 -12.16 -6.19
C ASP A 134 19.47 -11.67 -4.96
N ALA A 135 18.79 -11.42 -3.84
CA ALA A 135 19.46 -11.05 -2.58
C ALA A 135 20.41 -12.15 -2.11
N ARG A 136 19.97 -13.42 -2.16
CA ARG A 136 20.81 -14.57 -1.82
C ARG A 136 22.03 -14.67 -2.73
N THR A 137 21.86 -14.51 -4.03
CA THR A 137 22.94 -14.57 -5.02
C THR A 137 23.96 -13.47 -4.78
N ARG A 138 23.53 -12.26 -4.51
CA ARG A 138 24.42 -11.12 -4.22
C ARG A 138 25.23 -11.34 -2.93
N LEU A 139 24.62 -11.89 -1.88
CA LEU A 139 25.29 -12.22 -0.64
C LEU A 139 26.21 -13.46 -0.76
N GLN A 140 25.83 -14.45 -1.57
CA GLN A 140 26.64 -15.64 -1.83
C GLN A 140 27.81 -15.35 -2.77
N GLY A 141 27.71 -14.37 -3.66
CA GLY A 141 28.79 -13.92 -4.54
C GLY A 141 29.97 -13.30 -3.78
N SER A 142 29.77 -12.86 -2.55
CA SER A 142 30.84 -12.68 -1.57
C SER A 142 31.02 -14.03 -0.86
N GLU A 143 32.24 -14.54 -0.67
CA GLU A 143 32.56 -15.81 0.02
C GLU A 143 31.88 -15.97 1.40
N THR A 144 31.22 -14.95 1.88
CA THR A 144 30.53 -14.86 3.16
C THR A 144 29.07 -15.34 3.11
N GLY A 145 28.46 -15.47 1.94
CA GLY A 145 27.02 -15.79 1.79
C GLY A 145 26.62 -17.15 2.37
N SER A 146 27.50 -18.13 2.37
CA SER A 146 27.23 -19.46 2.92
C SER A 146 27.18 -19.52 4.46
N PHE A 147 27.58 -18.45 5.14
CA PHE A 147 27.59 -18.36 6.60
C PHE A 147 26.38 -17.62 7.17
N PHE A 148 25.57 -17.02 6.34
CA PHE A 148 24.37 -16.29 6.79
C PHE A 148 23.15 -17.21 6.72
N GLY A 149 22.34 -17.18 7.77
CA GLY A 149 21.06 -17.86 7.77
C GLY A 149 20.05 -17.17 6.83
N ASP A 150 19.01 -17.89 6.44
CA ASP A 150 17.96 -17.37 5.57
C ASP A 150 17.33 -16.08 6.11
N ASN A 151 17.15 -15.97 7.42
CA ASN A 151 16.61 -14.76 8.04
C ASN A 151 17.47 -13.52 7.79
N TYR A 152 18.79 -13.69 7.77
CA TYR A 152 19.71 -12.58 7.46
C TYR A 152 19.58 -12.13 6.01
N VAL A 153 19.49 -13.06 5.08
CA VAL A 153 19.30 -12.75 3.64
C VAL A 153 18.02 -11.97 3.42
N TYR A 154 16.93 -12.40 4.05
CA TYR A 154 15.65 -11.70 3.99
C TYR A 154 15.73 -10.29 4.59
N ALA A 155 16.32 -10.15 5.76
CA ALA A 155 16.42 -8.87 6.44
C ALA A 155 17.28 -7.88 5.67
N GLU A 156 18.44 -8.30 5.19
CA GLU A 156 19.36 -7.45 4.40
C GLU A 156 18.72 -6.99 3.09
N GLY A 157 18.13 -7.91 2.33
CA GLY A 157 17.47 -7.58 1.09
C GLY A 157 16.28 -6.64 1.29
N LEU A 158 15.48 -6.84 2.34
CA LEU A 158 14.36 -5.97 2.67
C LEU A 158 14.83 -4.56 3.04
N ILE A 159 15.87 -4.45 3.86
CA ILE A 159 16.46 -3.15 4.25
C ILE A 159 16.98 -2.41 3.00
N GLU A 160 17.68 -3.12 2.13
CA GLU A 160 18.20 -2.55 0.88
C GLU A 160 17.08 -2.00 0.00
N GLN A 161 16.01 -2.76 -0.21
CA GLN A 161 14.85 -2.30 -0.98
C GLN A 161 14.14 -1.11 -0.33
N CYS A 162 14.01 -1.10 1.00
CA CYS A 162 13.47 0.05 1.72
C CYS A 162 14.33 1.31 1.54
N LEU A 163 15.64 1.19 1.50
CA LEU A 163 16.54 2.32 1.25
C LEU A 163 16.39 2.87 -0.16
N TYR A 164 16.30 2.00 -1.19
CA TYR A 164 16.04 2.43 -2.55
C TYR A 164 14.66 3.07 -2.72
N ALA A 165 13.64 2.52 -2.05
CA ALA A 165 12.30 3.13 -2.03
C ALA A 165 12.33 4.54 -1.41
N ARG A 166 13.13 4.73 -0.36
CA ARG A 166 13.27 6.01 0.32
C ARG A 166 13.86 7.10 -0.57
N GLU A 167 14.73 6.80 -1.52
CA GLU A 167 15.29 7.78 -2.46
C GLU A 167 14.20 8.49 -3.27
N LYS A 168 13.11 7.78 -3.59
CA LYS A 168 11.98 8.31 -4.34
C LYS A 168 10.93 9.00 -3.48
N PHE A 169 11.05 8.90 -2.15
CA PHE A 169 10.13 9.56 -1.23
C PHE A 169 10.30 11.08 -1.29
N LYS A 170 9.24 11.78 -1.69
CA LYS A 170 9.19 13.25 -1.80
C LYS A 170 8.24 13.89 -0.80
N GLY A 171 7.74 13.14 0.17
CA GLY A 171 6.87 13.61 1.23
C GLY A 171 7.62 14.42 2.30
N SER A 172 6.86 15.10 3.15
CA SER A 172 7.38 15.74 4.37
C SER A 172 7.22 14.81 5.56
N GLY A 173 8.20 14.82 6.47
CA GLY A 173 8.18 14.03 7.69
C GLY A 173 8.90 12.69 7.56
N THR A 174 8.77 11.86 8.59
CA THR A 174 9.36 10.53 8.66
C THR A 174 8.31 9.51 8.21
N PRO A 175 8.61 8.65 7.23
CA PRO A 175 7.68 7.61 6.84
C PRO A 175 7.53 6.57 7.95
N ASP A 176 6.30 6.12 8.18
CA ASP A 176 5.99 5.00 9.06
C ASP A 176 6.21 3.68 8.29
N PHE A 177 6.74 2.68 8.98
CA PHE A 177 6.97 1.36 8.42
C PHE A 177 5.97 0.35 9.01
N TYR A 178 5.23 -0.33 8.14
CA TYR A 178 4.25 -1.34 8.53
C TYR A 178 4.67 -2.71 8.01
N MET A 179 4.71 -3.69 8.88
CA MET A 179 5.05 -5.06 8.53
C MET A 179 4.23 -6.07 9.34
N THR A 180 4.19 -7.30 8.88
CA THR A 180 3.58 -8.39 9.64
C THR A 180 4.46 -8.78 10.85
N PRO A 181 3.87 -9.31 11.95
CA PRO A 181 4.65 -9.81 13.08
C PRO A 181 5.67 -10.89 12.68
N HIS A 182 5.33 -11.72 11.70
CA HIS A 182 6.24 -12.73 11.18
C HIS A 182 7.50 -12.08 10.57
N MET A 183 7.32 -11.06 9.73
CA MET A 183 8.45 -10.36 9.10
C MET A 183 9.31 -9.63 10.14
N LEU A 184 8.68 -9.04 11.15
CA LEU A 184 9.39 -8.43 12.26
C LEU A 184 10.25 -9.47 12.98
N ASN A 185 9.72 -10.66 13.24
CA ASN A 185 10.48 -11.75 13.87
C ASN A 185 11.66 -12.20 12.99
N VAL A 186 11.48 -12.30 11.68
CA VAL A 186 12.58 -12.60 10.74
C VAL A 186 13.68 -11.57 10.85
N MET A 187 13.34 -10.27 10.89
CA MET A 187 14.32 -9.19 11.05
C MET A 187 15.03 -9.23 12.42
N LEU A 188 14.30 -9.46 13.49
CA LEU A 188 14.85 -9.53 14.86
C LEU A 188 15.73 -10.77 15.09
N LEU A 189 15.43 -11.86 14.41
CA LEU A 189 16.19 -13.12 14.49
C LEU A 189 17.34 -13.19 13.48
N SER A 190 17.48 -12.19 12.62
CA SER A 190 18.60 -12.10 11.70
C SER A 190 19.90 -11.89 12.50
N ARG A 191 20.92 -12.65 12.17
CA ARG A 191 22.23 -12.56 12.82
C ARG A 191 23.31 -12.48 11.77
N ASP A 192 24.27 -11.62 12.00
CA ASP A 192 25.46 -11.54 11.17
C ASP A 192 26.38 -12.76 11.37
N ARG A 193 27.47 -12.81 10.62
CA ARG A 193 28.49 -13.86 10.73
C ARG A 193 29.05 -14.04 12.15
N ASN A 194 29.01 -13.01 12.98
CA ASN A 194 29.53 -13.01 14.35
C ASN A 194 28.43 -13.33 15.38
N GLY A 195 27.21 -13.64 14.93
CA GLY A 195 26.07 -13.96 15.78
C GLY A 195 25.44 -12.76 16.50
N ARG A 196 25.70 -11.56 16.01
CA ARG A 196 25.15 -10.31 16.54
C ARG A 196 23.87 -9.93 15.83
#